data_9d4f16383dc54d12cef626e8634cc86d
#
_entry.id   9d4f16383dc54d12cef626e8634cc86d
#
_cell.length_a   1.000
_cell.length_b   1.000
_cell.length_c   1.000
_cell.angle_alpha   90.00
_cell.angle_beta   90.00
_cell.angle_gamma   90.00
#
_symmetry.space_group_name_H-M   'P 1'
#
loop_
_entity.id
_entity.type
_entity.pdbx_description
1 polymer ?
#
loop_
_entity_poly.entity_id
_entity_poly.type
_entity_poly.pdbx_seq_one_letter_code
_entity_poly.pdbx_strand_id
1 'polypeptide(L)'
;MKFNRRIGRTEIEGSGVLCKEDIVAVLKTLVDIRNGKGIVDDIDHLGNRRVRCVGEMAENQFRVGLVRVERAVKERLSMAESEGLMPQDLINAKPVAAAVKEFFGSSQLSQFMDQNNPLSEITHKRRVSALGPGGLTRERAGFEVRDVHPTHYGRVCPIETPEGPNIGLINSLAAYARTNQYGFLESPYRVVKDALVTDEIVFLSAIEEADHVIAQASATMNDKKVLIDELVAVRHLNEFTVKAPEDVTLMDVSPKQVVSVAASLIPFLEHDDANRALMGSNMQRQAVPTPVSYTHLRAHETKANI
;
A
#
# COMPACT_ATOMS: atom_id res chain seq x y z
N MET A 1 -15.97 2.31 -9.71
CA MET A 1 -15.11 3.50 -9.80
C MET A 1 -14.16 3.42 -10.99
N LYS A 2 -13.10 2.62 -10.98
CA LYS A 2 -12.09 2.56 -12.05
C LYS A 2 -12.66 2.22 -13.43
N PHE A 3 -13.50 1.21 -13.52
CA PHE A 3 -14.19 0.81 -14.74
C PHE A 3 -15.05 1.94 -15.30
N ASN A 4 -15.88 2.58 -14.48
CA ASN A 4 -16.75 3.67 -14.89
C ASN A 4 -15.96 4.89 -15.41
N ARG A 5 -14.86 5.24 -14.72
CA ARG A 5 -13.97 6.34 -15.17
C ARG A 5 -13.35 6.05 -16.53
N ARG A 6 -12.95 4.79 -16.82
CA ARG A 6 -12.37 4.40 -18.10
C ARG A 6 -13.34 4.46 -19.27
N ILE A 7 -14.59 4.09 -19.04
CA ILE A 7 -15.63 4.15 -20.06
C ILE A 7 -16.31 5.52 -20.13
N GLY A 8 -15.80 6.53 -19.39
CA GLY A 8 -16.28 7.91 -19.43
C GLY A 8 -17.64 8.13 -18.75
N ARG A 9 -18.03 7.27 -17.81
CA ARG A 9 -19.24 7.47 -17.01
C ARG A 9 -19.00 8.50 -15.92
N THR A 10 -19.95 9.40 -15.73
CA THR A 10 -19.96 10.42 -14.68
C THR A 10 -20.28 9.84 -13.30
N GLU A 11 -21.01 8.73 -13.23
CA GLU A 11 -21.33 8.05 -11.98
C GLU A 11 -20.14 7.20 -11.53
N ILE A 12 -19.60 7.56 -10.37
CA ILE A 12 -18.45 6.87 -9.77
C ILE A 12 -18.88 5.52 -9.20
N GLU A 13 -20.07 5.42 -8.63
CA GLU A 13 -20.64 4.22 -8.03
C GLU A 13 -21.87 3.75 -8.80
N GLY A 14 -21.85 2.51 -9.24
CA GLY A 14 -22.97 1.84 -9.90
C GLY A 14 -23.35 0.56 -9.17
N SER A 15 -24.38 -0.11 -9.65
CA SER A 15 -24.96 -1.34 -9.06
C SER A 15 -23.99 -2.53 -8.96
N GLY A 16 -22.78 -2.43 -9.50
CA GLY A 16 -21.79 -3.52 -9.55
C GLY A 16 -22.18 -4.70 -10.46
N VAL A 17 -23.32 -4.63 -11.12
CA VAL A 17 -23.83 -5.66 -12.03
C VAL A 17 -23.46 -5.30 -13.47
N LEU A 18 -22.98 -6.29 -14.22
CA LEU A 18 -22.59 -6.12 -15.63
C LEU A 18 -23.82 -5.84 -16.49
N CYS A 19 -23.80 -4.72 -17.23
CA CYS A 19 -24.86 -4.30 -18.17
C CYS A 19 -24.40 -4.48 -19.64
N LYS A 20 -25.35 -4.52 -20.57
CA LYS A 20 -25.04 -4.59 -22.01
C LYS A 20 -24.19 -3.40 -22.49
N GLU A 21 -24.45 -2.22 -21.93
CA GLU A 21 -23.73 -0.98 -22.22
C GLU A 21 -22.27 -1.06 -21.81
N ASP A 22 -21.95 -1.75 -20.71
CA ASP A 22 -20.59 -1.97 -20.25
C ASP A 22 -19.81 -2.83 -21.25
N ILE A 23 -20.44 -3.88 -21.78
CA ILE A 23 -19.84 -4.76 -22.79
C ILE A 23 -19.53 -3.96 -24.07
N VAL A 24 -20.47 -3.15 -24.54
CA VAL A 24 -20.29 -2.31 -25.71
C VAL A 24 -19.17 -1.29 -25.51
N ALA A 25 -19.12 -0.65 -24.33
CA ALA A 25 -18.08 0.32 -24.01
C ALA A 25 -16.68 -0.33 -23.95
N VAL A 26 -16.57 -1.53 -23.37
CA VAL A 26 -15.31 -2.29 -23.36
C VAL A 26 -14.86 -2.65 -24.78
N LEU A 27 -15.78 -3.15 -25.61
CA LEU A 27 -15.49 -3.48 -27.02
C LEU A 27 -15.03 -2.25 -27.80
N LYS A 28 -15.71 -1.12 -27.60
CA LYS A 28 -15.31 0.16 -28.21
C LYS A 28 -13.89 0.55 -27.80
N THR A 29 -13.59 0.51 -26.50
CA THR A 29 -12.26 0.83 -25.98
C THR A 29 -11.19 -0.09 -26.58
N LEU A 30 -11.44 -1.39 -26.68
CA LEU A 30 -10.51 -2.35 -27.30
C LEU A 30 -10.27 -2.07 -28.79
N VAL A 31 -11.33 -1.72 -29.52
CA VAL A 31 -11.22 -1.34 -30.94
C VAL A 31 -10.44 -0.03 -31.10
N ASP A 32 -10.68 0.95 -30.21
CA ASP A 32 -9.96 2.22 -30.22
C ASP A 32 -8.46 2.02 -29.95
N ILE A 33 -8.09 1.20 -28.97
CA ILE A 33 -6.70 0.83 -28.69
C ILE A 33 -6.07 0.14 -29.91
N ARG A 34 -6.78 -0.82 -30.53
CA ARG A 34 -6.30 -1.50 -31.75
C ARG A 34 -6.04 -0.53 -32.92
N ASN A 35 -6.85 0.51 -33.02
CA ASN A 35 -6.75 1.54 -34.04
C ASN A 35 -5.74 2.66 -33.69
N GLY A 36 -4.98 2.53 -32.61
CA GLY A 36 -4.02 3.53 -32.15
C GLY A 36 -4.64 4.74 -31.43
N LYS A 37 -5.92 4.65 -31.07
CA LYS A 37 -6.65 5.67 -30.31
C LYS A 37 -6.74 5.23 -28.86
N GLY A 38 -5.73 5.46 -28.06
CA GLY A 38 -5.72 5.10 -26.65
C GLY A 38 -4.39 4.51 -26.22
N ILE A 39 -4.23 4.37 -24.92
CA ILE A 39 -2.99 3.89 -24.28
C ILE A 39 -3.30 2.57 -23.58
N VAL A 40 -2.40 1.59 -23.74
CA VAL A 40 -2.46 0.34 -22.97
C VAL A 40 -2.10 0.63 -21.54
N ASP A 41 -2.83 0.03 -20.59
CA ASP A 41 -2.55 0.17 -19.18
C ASP A 41 -1.21 -0.46 -18.80
N ASP A 42 -0.48 0.27 -17.98
CA ASP A 42 0.64 -0.28 -17.25
C ASP A 42 0.15 -1.12 -16.06
N ILE A 43 0.55 -2.39 -16.05
CA ILE A 43 0.16 -3.36 -15.01
C ILE A 43 0.78 -2.98 -13.65
N ASP A 44 1.98 -2.41 -13.65
CA ASP A 44 2.72 -2.08 -12.44
C ASP A 44 2.34 -0.70 -11.84
N HIS A 45 1.54 0.07 -12.55
CA HIS A 45 1.00 1.32 -12.05
C HIS A 45 0.15 1.12 -10.79
N LEU A 46 0.43 1.84 -9.69
CA LEU A 46 -0.31 1.69 -8.41
C LEU A 46 -1.79 2.06 -8.49
N GLY A 47 -2.22 2.73 -9.54
CA GLY A 47 -3.64 2.88 -9.88
C GLY A 47 -4.30 1.60 -10.37
N ASN A 48 -3.53 0.58 -10.76
CA ASN A 48 -3.98 -0.72 -11.21
C ASN A 48 -3.78 -1.82 -10.17
N ARG A 49 -2.92 -1.58 -9.18
CA ARG A 49 -2.59 -2.50 -8.10
C ARG A 49 -3.16 -1.96 -6.79
N ARG A 50 -3.99 -2.73 -6.14
CA ARG A 50 -4.55 -2.37 -4.84
C ARG A 50 -3.97 -3.23 -3.73
N VAL A 51 -4.00 -2.72 -2.52
CA VAL A 51 -3.60 -3.42 -1.31
C VAL A 51 -4.83 -4.05 -0.65
N ARG A 52 -4.74 -5.32 -0.29
CA ARG A 52 -5.74 -6.00 0.53
C ARG A 52 -5.27 -5.98 1.98
N CYS A 53 -6.03 -5.30 2.83
CA CYS A 53 -5.77 -5.25 4.27
C CYS A 53 -6.26 -6.53 4.96
N VAL A 54 -5.81 -6.74 6.21
CA VAL A 54 -6.19 -7.91 7.00
C VAL A 54 -7.71 -8.06 7.17
N GLY A 55 -8.45 -6.96 7.27
CA GLY A 55 -9.91 -6.97 7.38
C GLY A 55 -10.58 -7.65 6.19
N GLU A 56 -10.18 -7.31 4.96
CA GLU A 56 -10.71 -7.94 3.74
C GLU A 56 -10.33 -9.42 3.67
N MET A 57 -9.11 -9.78 4.03
CA MET A 57 -8.68 -11.18 4.03
C MET A 57 -9.44 -12.01 5.08
N ALA A 58 -9.65 -11.46 6.27
CA ALA A 58 -10.43 -12.11 7.32
C ALA A 58 -11.91 -12.26 6.93
N GLU A 59 -12.51 -11.24 6.30
CA GLU A 59 -13.87 -11.30 5.75
C GLU A 59 -14.01 -12.43 4.74
N ASN A 60 -13.06 -12.56 3.82
CA ASN A 60 -13.09 -13.64 2.83
C ASN A 60 -13.04 -15.02 3.48
N GLN A 61 -12.23 -15.21 4.51
CA GLN A 61 -12.18 -16.49 5.25
C GLN A 61 -13.45 -16.74 6.05
N PHE A 62 -14.02 -15.73 6.66
CA PHE A 62 -15.31 -15.81 7.32
C PHE A 62 -16.42 -16.23 6.34
N ARG A 63 -16.43 -15.63 5.15
CA ARG A 63 -17.36 -16.00 4.06
C ARG A 63 -17.22 -17.46 3.64
N VAL A 64 -15.98 -17.95 3.49
CA VAL A 64 -15.71 -19.37 3.21
C VAL A 64 -16.28 -20.26 4.33
N GLY A 65 -16.10 -19.88 5.59
CA GLY A 65 -16.69 -20.55 6.73
C GLY A 65 -18.22 -20.60 6.69
N LEU A 66 -18.87 -19.49 6.33
CA LEU A 66 -20.33 -19.42 6.17
C LEU A 66 -20.84 -20.32 5.04
N VAL A 67 -20.16 -20.36 3.90
CA VAL A 67 -20.52 -21.27 2.80
C VAL A 67 -20.43 -22.75 3.23
N ARG A 68 -19.45 -23.12 4.06
CA ARG A 68 -19.36 -24.45 4.63
C ARG A 68 -20.54 -24.76 5.58
N VAL A 69 -20.94 -23.79 6.40
CA VAL A 69 -22.13 -23.92 7.27
C VAL A 69 -23.40 -24.04 6.43
N GLU A 70 -23.59 -23.18 5.42
CA GLU A 70 -24.73 -23.25 4.52
C GLU A 70 -24.89 -24.64 3.88
N ARG A 71 -23.78 -25.20 3.36
CA ARG A 71 -23.78 -26.54 2.77
C ARG A 71 -24.21 -27.61 3.79
N ALA A 72 -23.61 -27.57 5.00
CA ALA A 72 -23.94 -28.50 6.06
C ALA A 72 -25.40 -28.41 6.51
N VAL A 73 -25.95 -27.19 6.57
CA VAL A 73 -27.39 -26.98 6.89
C VAL A 73 -28.28 -27.54 5.80
N LYS A 74 -27.96 -27.31 4.52
CA LYS A 74 -28.73 -27.89 3.38
C LYS A 74 -28.70 -29.40 3.39
N GLU A 75 -27.56 -30.03 3.66
CA GLU A 75 -27.44 -31.49 3.78
C GLU A 75 -28.29 -32.03 4.94
N ARG A 76 -28.26 -31.39 6.11
CA ARG A 76 -29.07 -31.78 7.26
C ARG A 76 -30.56 -31.63 7.00
N LEU A 77 -30.98 -30.54 6.37
CA LEU A 77 -32.37 -30.29 6.00
C LEU A 77 -32.89 -31.37 5.01
N SER A 78 -32.04 -31.83 4.08
CA SER A 78 -32.42 -32.85 3.12
C SER A 78 -32.53 -34.26 3.73
N MET A 79 -31.84 -34.50 4.85
CA MET A 79 -31.85 -35.80 5.55
C MET A 79 -32.87 -35.88 6.70
N ALA A 80 -33.34 -34.74 7.18
CA ALA A 80 -34.18 -34.67 8.36
C ALA A 80 -35.67 -34.83 7.98
N GLU A 81 -36.37 -35.70 8.69
CA GLU A 81 -37.83 -35.67 8.74
C GLU A 81 -38.27 -34.40 9.44
N SER A 82 -39.14 -33.63 8.81
CA SER A 82 -39.41 -32.21 9.08
C SER A 82 -40.15 -31.88 10.38
N GLU A 83 -40.36 -32.81 11.29
CA GLU A 83 -41.08 -32.57 12.54
C GLU A 83 -40.12 -32.34 13.72
N GLY A 84 -40.13 -31.11 14.26
CA GLY A 84 -39.49 -30.78 15.54
C GLY A 84 -38.07 -30.25 15.51
N LEU A 85 -37.48 -29.93 14.35
CA LEU A 85 -36.13 -29.38 14.25
C LEU A 85 -36.09 -27.88 14.64
N MET A 86 -35.22 -27.56 15.61
CA MET A 86 -34.92 -26.20 15.97
C MET A 86 -33.73 -25.67 15.15
N PRO A 87 -33.70 -24.35 14.80
CA PRO A 87 -32.57 -23.75 14.07
C PRO A 87 -31.21 -24.00 14.73
N GLN A 88 -31.16 -24.09 16.06
CA GLN A 88 -29.96 -24.34 16.83
C GLN A 88 -29.37 -25.75 16.57
N ASP A 89 -30.18 -26.73 16.23
CA ASP A 89 -29.74 -28.09 15.94
C ASP A 89 -29.11 -28.20 14.54
N LEU A 90 -29.46 -27.27 13.65
CA LEU A 90 -28.99 -27.23 12.27
C LEU A 90 -27.71 -26.45 12.13
N ILE A 91 -27.54 -25.38 12.92
CA ILE A 91 -26.42 -24.44 12.79
C ILE A 91 -25.24 -24.90 13.63
N ASN A 92 -24.09 -25.06 13.00
CA ASN A 92 -22.83 -25.35 13.67
C ASN A 92 -21.80 -24.25 13.38
N ALA A 93 -21.29 -23.57 14.41
CA ALA A 93 -20.31 -22.52 14.28
C ALA A 93 -18.86 -23.03 14.07
N LYS A 94 -18.60 -24.33 14.29
CA LYS A 94 -17.24 -24.90 14.18
C LYS A 94 -16.56 -24.65 12.82
N PRO A 95 -17.22 -24.78 11.65
CA PRO A 95 -16.59 -24.53 10.35
C PRO A 95 -16.11 -23.08 10.18
N VAL A 96 -16.84 -22.11 10.73
CA VAL A 96 -16.42 -20.69 10.71
C VAL A 96 -15.20 -20.49 11.60
N ALA A 97 -15.25 -20.97 12.84
CA ALA A 97 -14.12 -20.90 13.76
C ALA A 97 -12.87 -21.60 13.20
N ALA A 98 -13.04 -22.75 12.54
CA ALA A 98 -11.95 -23.48 11.90
C ALA A 98 -11.33 -22.66 10.73
N ALA A 99 -12.15 -22.05 9.87
CA ALA A 99 -11.66 -21.24 8.75
C ALA A 99 -10.87 -20.01 9.21
N VAL A 100 -11.35 -19.31 10.24
CA VAL A 100 -10.66 -18.17 10.83
C VAL A 100 -9.35 -18.60 11.50
N LYS A 101 -9.38 -19.70 12.28
CA LYS A 101 -8.18 -20.24 12.92
C LYS A 101 -7.14 -20.72 11.91
N GLU A 102 -7.56 -21.32 10.82
CA GLU A 102 -6.69 -21.75 9.71
C GLU A 102 -5.98 -20.54 9.08
N PHE A 103 -6.71 -19.46 8.84
CA PHE A 103 -6.13 -18.23 8.28
C PHE A 103 -5.06 -17.62 9.18
N PHE A 104 -5.38 -17.37 10.46
CA PHE A 104 -4.42 -16.76 11.39
C PHE A 104 -3.28 -17.69 11.81
N GLY A 105 -3.46 -19.00 11.73
CA GLY A 105 -2.44 -19.98 12.13
C GLY A 105 -1.55 -20.49 11.01
N SER A 106 -2.04 -20.52 9.76
CA SER A 106 -1.34 -21.19 8.65
C SER A 106 -1.14 -20.33 7.41
N SER A 107 -1.69 -19.12 7.36
CA SER A 107 -1.51 -18.22 6.21
C SER A 107 -0.07 -17.70 6.14
N GLN A 108 0.49 -17.64 4.93
CA GLN A 108 1.79 -17.02 4.67
C GLN A 108 1.85 -15.54 5.07
N LEU A 109 0.71 -14.84 5.05
CA LEU A 109 0.61 -13.42 5.39
C LEU A 109 0.41 -13.18 6.89
N SER A 110 -0.02 -14.20 7.64
CA SER A 110 -0.06 -14.15 9.10
C SER A 110 1.27 -14.63 9.66
N GLN A 111 2.04 -13.72 10.23
CA GLN A 111 3.41 -13.95 10.68
C GLN A 111 3.56 -13.56 12.16
N PHE A 112 4.53 -14.18 12.83
CA PHE A 112 4.95 -13.67 14.15
C PHE A 112 5.46 -12.23 14.01
N MET A 113 5.05 -11.37 14.94
CA MET A 113 5.49 -9.99 14.95
C MET A 113 6.99 -9.91 15.25
N ASP A 114 7.68 -9.13 14.45
CA ASP A 114 9.07 -8.79 14.67
C ASP A 114 9.15 -7.81 15.85
N GLN A 115 9.60 -8.26 17.00
CA GLN A 115 9.49 -7.56 18.30
C GLN A 115 10.85 -7.29 18.94
N ASN A 116 11.88 -6.99 18.14
CA ASN A 116 13.21 -6.67 18.63
C ASN A 116 13.26 -5.29 19.28
N ASN A 117 12.56 -4.31 18.70
CA ASN A 117 12.46 -2.93 19.15
C ASN A 117 11.15 -2.30 18.64
N PRO A 118 10.71 -1.14 19.14
CA PRO A 118 9.48 -0.49 18.65
C PRO A 118 9.46 -0.20 17.16
N LEU A 119 10.62 0.13 16.57
CA LEU A 119 10.73 0.38 15.13
C LEU A 119 10.45 -0.88 14.30
N SER A 120 10.96 -2.04 14.74
CA SER A 120 10.72 -3.32 14.05
C SER A 120 9.24 -3.69 14.03
N GLU A 121 8.50 -3.42 15.10
CA GLU A 121 7.06 -3.63 15.18
C GLU A 121 6.30 -2.75 14.19
N ILE A 122 6.61 -1.45 14.15
CA ILE A 122 5.95 -0.49 13.26
C ILE A 122 6.22 -0.85 11.80
N THR A 123 7.47 -1.13 11.45
CA THR A 123 7.85 -1.48 10.08
C THR A 123 7.22 -2.79 9.63
N HIS A 124 7.11 -3.78 10.52
CA HIS A 124 6.43 -5.04 10.23
C HIS A 124 4.94 -4.84 9.93
N LYS A 125 4.25 -4.00 10.73
CA LYS A 125 2.82 -3.68 10.52
C LYS A 125 2.54 -2.88 9.25
N ARG A 126 3.53 -2.09 8.79
CA ARG A 126 3.43 -1.27 7.56
C ARG A 126 4.00 -1.96 6.32
N ARG A 127 4.27 -3.24 6.38
CA ARG A 127 4.84 -4.02 5.28
C ARG A 127 3.76 -4.36 4.25
N VAL A 128 4.11 -4.25 2.96
CA VAL A 128 3.29 -4.64 1.83
C VAL A 128 3.99 -5.75 1.08
N SER A 129 3.31 -6.88 0.90
CA SER A 129 3.84 -8.05 0.20
C SER A 129 3.11 -8.30 -1.11
N ALA A 130 3.84 -8.58 -2.19
CA ALA A 130 3.28 -9.05 -3.44
C ALA A 130 3.04 -10.58 -3.44
N LEU A 131 3.50 -11.27 -2.41
CA LEU A 131 3.39 -12.72 -2.23
C LEU A 131 2.09 -13.11 -1.53
N GLY A 132 1.79 -14.40 -1.55
CA GLY A 132 0.66 -14.97 -0.81
C GLY A 132 -0.54 -15.33 -1.68
N PRO A 133 -1.68 -15.67 -1.08
CA PRO A 133 -2.88 -16.09 -1.79
C PRO A 133 -3.40 -15.02 -2.75
N GLY A 134 -3.49 -15.37 -4.04
CA GLY A 134 -3.88 -14.43 -5.11
C GLY A 134 -2.80 -13.44 -5.53
N GLY A 135 -1.56 -13.58 -5.02
CA GLY A 135 -0.38 -12.80 -5.39
C GLY A 135 0.58 -13.59 -6.29
N LEU A 136 1.82 -13.12 -6.35
CA LEU A 136 2.90 -13.70 -7.14
C LEU A 136 3.62 -14.80 -6.36
N THR A 137 4.28 -15.70 -7.09
CA THR A 137 5.28 -16.62 -6.53
C THR A 137 6.67 -16.08 -6.86
N ARG A 138 7.67 -16.38 -6.01
CA ARG A 138 9.05 -15.89 -6.18
C ARG A 138 9.63 -16.25 -7.55
N GLU A 139 9.37 -17.47 -8.00
CA GLU A 139 9.90 -18.04 -9.24
C GLU A 139 9.28 -17.38 -10.49
N ARG A 140 8.04 -16.91 -10.38
CA ARG A 140 7.29 -16.28 -11.49
C ARG A 140 7.41 -14.76 -11.54
N ALA A 141 8.01 -14.16 -10.51
CA ALA A 141 8.21 -12.72 -10.44
C ALA A 141 9.41 -12.30 -11.28
N GLY A 142 9.18 -11.67 -12.41
CA GLY A 142 10.22 -11.05 -13.26
C GLY A 142 10.83 -9.81 -12.64
N PHE A 143 11.78 -9.19 -13.35
CA PHE A 143 12.44 -7.95 -12.91
C PHE A 143 11.46 -6.77 -12.88
N GLU A 144 10.55 -6.67 -13.84
CA GLU A 144 9.60 -5.57 -13.96
C GLU A 144 8.77 -5.36 -12.69
N VAL A 145 8.30 -6.46 -12.06
CA VAL A 145 7.50 -6.40 -10.82
C VAL A 145 8.33 -6.00 -9.61
N ARG A 146 9.66 -6.19 -9.66
CA ARG A 146 10.60 -5.91 -8.57
C ARG A 146 11.17 -4.50 -8.63
N ASP A 147 11.05 -3.85 -9.77
CA ASP A 147 11.57 -2.51 -10.00
C ASP A 147 10.74 -1.43 -9.31
N VAL A 148 11.35 -0.27 -9.12
CA VAL A 148 10.68 0.90 -8.59
C VAL A 148 9.93 1.60 -9.72
N HIS A 149 8.60 1.66 -9.59
CA HIS A 149 7.76 2.37 -10.54
C HIS A 149 7.60 3.85 -10.14
N PRO A 150 7.50 4.81 -11.08
CA PRO A 150 7.31 6.23 -10.75
C PRO A 150 6.11 6.51 -9.84
N THR A 151 5.04 5.73 -9.93
CA THR A 151 3.85 5.86 -9.06
C THR A 151 4.10 5.43 -7.62
N HIS A 152 5.26 4.84 -7.30
CA HIS A 152 5.65 4.53 -5.92
C HIS A 152 5.97 5.78 -5.11
N TYR A 153 6.19 6.92 -5.76
CA TYR A 153 6.47 8.18 -5.10
C TYR A 153 5.41 8.53 -4.04
N GLY A 154 5.85 8.74 -2.82
CA GLY A 154 4.98 9.06 -1.68
C GLY A 154 4.07 7.92 -1.19
N ARG A 155 4.14 6.71 -1.78
CA ARG A 155 3.28 5.56 -1.45
C ARG A 155 4.05 4.36 -0.96
N VAL A 156 5.09 3.97 -1.68
CA VAL A 156 5.94 2.84 -1.36
C VAL A 156 7.39 3.31 -1.30
N CYS A 157 8.10 2.96 -0.24
CA CYS A 157 9.50 3.32 -0.09
C CYS A 157 10.36 2.64 -1.16
N PRO A 158 11.18 3.39 -1.90
CA PRO A 158 12.06 2.80 -2.91
C PRO A 158 13.30 2.11 -2.33
N ILE A 159 13.61 2.34 -1.05
CA ILE A 159 14.83 1.89 -0.39
C ILE A 159 14.60 0.65 0.46
N GLU A 160 13.54 0.65 1.30
CA GLU A 160 13.32 -0.43 2.27
C GLU A 160 12.69 -1.66 1.61
N THR A 161 13.54 -2.66 1.34
CA THR A 161 13.13 -3.98 0.83
C THR A 161 14.10 -5.03 1.37
N PRO A 162 13.73 -6.32 1.52
CA PRO A 162 14.66 -7.36 1.91
C PRO A 162 15.76 -7.55 0.87
N GLU A 163 16.92 -7.98 1.33
CA GLU A 163 18.00 -8.48 0.48
C GLU A 163 17.74 -9.96 0.15
N GLY A 164 18.01 -10.36 -1.10
CA GLY A 164 17.89 -11.75 -1.54
C GLY A 164 16.67 -12.04 -2.43
N PRO A 165 16.11 -13.26 -2.39
CA PRO A 165 15.09 -13.70 -3.36
C PRO A 165 13.78 -12.90 -3.33
N ASN A 166 13.50 -12.22 -2.24
CA ASN A 166 12.28 -11.42 -2.05
C ASN A 166 12.47 -9.93 -2.35
N ILE A 167 13.60 -9.53 -2.91
CA ILE A 167 13.87 -8.13 -3.25
C ILE A 167 12.77 -7.60 -4.18
N GLY A 168 12.24 -6.40 -3.88
CA GLY A 168 11.18 -5.75 -4.64
C GLY A 168 9.78 -6.38 -4.49
N LEU A 169 9.65 -7.58 -3.89
CA LEU A 169 8.36 -8.25 -3.67
C LEU A 169 7.77 -7.95 -2.29
N ILE A 170 8.62 -7.61 -1.34
CA ILE A 170 8.22 -7.18 0.00
C ILE A 170 8.72 -5.76 0.18
N ASN A 171 7.79 -4.82 0.31
CA ASN A 171 8.07 -3.40 0.42
C ASN A 171 7.45 -2.83 1.70
N SER A 172 7.85 -1.61 2.05
CA SER A 172 7.25 -0.85 3.16
C SER A 172 6.49 0.35 2.63
N LEU A 173 5.37 0.68 3.29
CA LEU A 173 4.63 1.90 2.99
C LEU A 173 5.50 3.13 3.31
N ALA A 174 5.40 4.15 2.47
CA ALA A 174 5.97 5.47 2.75
C ALA A 174 5.39 6.07 4.04
N ALA A 175 6.13 6.97 4.69
CA ALA A 175 5.80 7.45 6.03
C ALA A 175 4.38 8.00 6.15
N TYR A 176 3.92 8.77 5.15
CA TYR A 176 2.60 9.41 5.16
C TYR A 176 1.55 8.71 4.28
N ALA A 177 1.91 7.61 3.64
CA ALA A 177 1.00 6.84 2.81
C ALA A 177 -0.10 6.18 3.64
N ARG A 178 -1.29 6.16 3.08
CA ARG A 178 -2.45 5.45 3.63
C ARG A 178 -3.20 4.70 2.53
N THR A 179 -4.05 3.77 2.92
CA THR A 179 -4.98 3.08 2.01
C THR A 179 -6.34 3.77 2.04
N ASN A 180 -6.97 3.93 0.89
CA ASN A 180 -8.35 4.39 0.82
C ASN A 180 -9.34 3.22 1.04
N GLN A 181 -10.64 3.53 1.05
CA GLN A 181 -11.71 2.53 1.23
C GLN A 181 -11.74 1.44 0.16
N TYR A 182 -11.13 1.67 -1.01
CA TYR A 182 -11.05 0.70 -2.11
C TYR A 182 -9.73 -0.10 -2.11
N GLY A 183 -8.80 0.22 -1.21
CA GLY A 183 -7.50 -0.42 -1.10
C GLY A 183 -6.39 0.21 -1.95
N PHE A 184 -6.62 1.35 -2.60
CA PHE A 184 -5.55 2.08 -3.31
C PHE A 184 -4.73 2.92 -2.34
N LEU A 185 -3.44 3.03 -2.64
CA LEU A 185 -2.52 3.85 -1.85
C LEU A 185 -2.68 5.32 -2.21
N GLU A 186 -2.79 6.16 -1.19
CA GLU A 186 -2.89 7.60 -1.29
C GLU A 186 -1.70 8.27 -0.62
N SER A 187 -1.30 9.41 -1.19
CA SER A 187 -0.25 10.28 -0.67
C SER A 187 -0.82 11.68 -0.37
N PRO A 188 -0.35 12.36 0.70
CA PRO A 188 -0.82 13.70 1.02
C PRO A 188 -0.10 14.77 0.21
N TYR A 189 -0.84 15.78 -0.22
CA TYR A 189 -0.34 16.97 -0.91
C TYR A 189 -0.99 18.23 -0.35
N ARG A 190 -0.26 19.35 -0.34
CA ARG A 190 -0.80 20.66 -0.04
C ARG A 190 -1.39 21.27 -1.29
N VAL A 191 -2.54 21.90 -1.17
CA VAL A 191 -3.19 22.60 -2.29
C VAL A 191 -2.50 23.93 -2.53
N VAL A 192 -2.18 24.21 -3.78
CA VAL A 192 -1.62 25.49 -4.24
C VAL A 192 -2.66 26.19 -5.09
N LYS A 193 -2.88 27.49 -4.83
CA LYS A 193 -3.80 28.35 -5.58
C LYS A 193 -3.07 29.65 -5.93
N ASP A 194 -2.92 29.96 -7.20
CA ASP A 194 -2.26 31.15 -7.69
C ASP A 194 -0.86 31.37 -7.04
N ALA A 195 -0.02 30.33 -7.09
CA ALA A 195 1.30 30.27 -6.46
C ALA A 195 1.32 30.37 -4.91
N LEU A 196 0.16 30.46 -4.26
CA LEU A 196 0.03 30.48 -2.80
C LEU A 196 -0.20 29.05 -2.27
N VAL A 197 0.72 28.58 -1.44
CA VAL A 197 0.61 27.26 -0.77
C VAL A 197 -0.34 27.39 0.41
N THR A 198 -1.42 26.63 0.38
CA THR A 198 -2.43 26.59 1.46
C THR A 198 -2.05 25.55 2.52
N ASP A 199 -2.70 25.62 3.69
CA ASP A 199 -2.58 24.59 4.74
C ASP A 199 -3.56 23.39 4.52
N GLU A 200 -4.34 23.45 3.44
CA GLU A 200 -5.25 22.37 3.07
C GLU A 200 -4.46 21.18 2.54
N ILE A 201 -4.68 20.01 3.14
CA ILE A 201 -4.03 18.75 2.75
C ILE A 201 -5.06 17.85 2.11
N VAL A 202 -4.78 17.42 0.88
CA VAL A 202 -5.59 16.47 0.13
C VAL A 202 -4.82 15.18 -0.07
N PHE A 203 -5.49 14.04 0.10
CA PHE A 203 -4.91 12.74 -0.19
C PHE A 203 -5.36 12.29 -1.58
N LEU A 204 -4.40 11.96 -2.43
CA LEU A 204 -4.67 11.56 -3.80
C LEU A 204 -4.10 10.17 -4.10
N SER A 205 -4.88 9.39 -4.86
CA SER A 205 -4.42 8.14 -5.45
C SER A 205 -3.50 8.40 -6.66
N ALA A 206 -2.77 7.39 -7.12
CA ALA A 206 -1.86 7.53 -8.26
C ALA A 206 -2.56 7.92 -9.58
N ILE A 207 -3.86 7.61 -9.70
CA ILE A 207 -4.64 7.98 -10.90
C ILE A 207 -5.02 9.46 -10.85
N GLU A 208 -5.47 9.94 -9.69
CA GLU A 208 -5.88 11.34 -9.50
C GLU A 208 -4.68 12.29 -9.59
N GLU A 209 -3.55 11.84 -9.07
CA GLU A 209 -2.30 12.58 -9.09
C GLU A 209 -1.83 12.94 -10.51
N ALA A 210 -2.07 12.07 -11.48
CA ALA A 210 -1.63 12.28 -12.87
C ALA A 210 -2.20 13.57 -13.51
N ASP A 211 -3.35 14.02 -13.03
CA ASP A 211 -4.00 15.22 -13.55
C ASP A 211 -3.42 16.53 -12.97
N HIS A 212 -2.49 16.44 -12.02
CA HIS A 212 -1.96 17.57 -11.26
C HIS A 212 -0.48 17.87 -11.55
N VAL A 213 -0.11 19.12 -11.38
CA VAL A 213 1.29 19.61 -11.40
C VAL A 213 1.73 19.79 -9.95
N ILE A 214 2.71 19.01 -9.52
CA ILE A 214 3.10 18.89 -8.11
C ILE A 214 4.50 19.45 -7.91
N ALA A 215 4.63 20.50 -7.11
CA ALA A 215 5.92 21.07 -6.72
C ALA A 215 6.60 20.23 -5.64
N GLN A 216 7.92 20.20 -5.64
CA GLN A 216 8.70 19.55 -4.60
C GLN A 216 8.61 20.32 -3.27
N ALA A 217 8.71 19.61 -2.15
CA ALA A 217 8.69 20.22 -0.82
C ALA A 217 9.87 21.19 -0.53
N SER A 218 10.93 21.11 -1.33
CA SER A 218 12.11 21.98 -1.24
C SER A 218 11.98 23.31 -2.01
N ALA A 219 10.87 23.54 -2.71
CA ALA A 219 10.65 24.77 -3.47
C ALA A 219 10.73 26.00 -2.55
N THR A 220 11.38 27.05 -3.03
CA THR A 220 11.62 28.27 -2.26
C THR A 220 10.32 29.06 -2.09
N MET A 221 9.99 29.38 -0.84
CA MET A 221 8.79 30.14 -0.49
C MET A 221 9.17 31.37 0.36
N ASN A 222 8.38 32.44 0.26
CA ASN A 222 8.45 33.56 1.18
C ASN A 222 7.68 33.29 2.49
N ASP A 223 7.79 34.23 3.46
CA ASP A 223 7.06 34.15 4.74
C ASP A 223 5.53 34.05 4.58
N LYS A 224 5.00 34.47 3.45
CA LYS A 224 3.57 34.43 3.10
C LYS A 224 3.18 33.12 2.39
N LYS A 225 4.08 32.12 2.32
CA LYS A 225 3.89 30.84 1.61
C LYS A 225 3.64 30.97 0.10
N VAL A 226 4.18 32.02 -0.54
CA VAL A 226 4.12 32.18 -2.00
C VAL A 226 5.42 31.66 -2.61
N LEU A 227 5.33 30.91 -3.71
CA LEU A 227 6.50 30.45 -4.47
C LEU A 227 7.20 31.63 -5.10
N ILE A 228 8.54 31.74 -4.94
CA ILE A 228 9.33 32.90 -5.36
C ILE A 228 10.02 32.66 -6.71
N ASP A 229 10.41 31.42 -6.99
CA ASP A 229 11.22 31.07 -8.14
C ASP A 229 10.43 31.27 -9.45
N GLU A 230 11.07 31.82 -10.48
CA GLU A 230 10.46 31.97 -11.81
C GLU A 230 10.11 30.62 -12.44
N LEU A 231 10.92 29.59 -12.15
CA LEU A 231 10.71 28.22 -12.58
C LEU A 231 10.84 27.27 -11.37
N VAL A 232 9.80 26.56 -11.09
CA VAL A 232 9.72 25.59 -9.98
C VAL A 232 9.92 24.18 -10.52
N ALA A 233 10.74 23.39 -9.82
CA ALA A 233 10.85 21.96 -10.11
C ALA A 233 9.57 21.24 -9.72
N VAL A 234 8.94 20.62 -10.70
CA VAL A 234 7.64 19.96 -10.55
C VAL A 234 7.66 18.53 -11.09
N ARG A 235 6.73 17.72 -10.60
CA ARG A 235 6.41 16.42 -11.14
C ARG A 235 5.04 16.47 -11.81
N HIS A 236 4.99 16.05 -13.08
CA HIS A 236 3.77 16.01 -13.87
C HIS A 236 3.80 14.75 -14.76
N LEU A 237 2.70 14.00 -14.79
CA LEU A 237 2.59 12.72 -15.55
C LEU A 237 3.76 11.76 -15.26
N ASN A 238 4.20 11.67 -14.00
CA ASN A 238 5.34 10.88 -13.54
C ASN A 238 6.72 11.31 -14.06
N GLU A 239 6.83 12.45 -14.71
CA GLU A 239 8.09 13.04 -15.17
C GLU A 239 8.47 14.26 -14.35
N PHE A 240 9.77 14.46 -14.15
CA PHE A 240 10.30 15.67 -13.50
C PHE A 240 10.56 16.73 -14.55
N THR A 241 9.88 17.86 -14.40
CA THR A 241 9.97 19.02 -15.31
C THR A 241 10.08 20.30 -14.49
N VAL A 242 10.24 21.42 -15.16
CA VAL A 242 10.16 22.76 -14.56
C VAL A 242 8.99 23.52 -15.16
N LYS A 243 8.19 24.17 -14.31
CA LYS A 243 7.03 24.97 -14.74
C LYS A 243 6.96 26.30 -13.98
N ALA A 244 6.18 27.23 -14.49
CA ALA A 244 5.90 28.48 -13.81
C ALA A 244 5.10 28.22 -12.51
N PRO A 245 5.28 29.03 -11.45
CA PRO A 245 4.58 28.85 -10.18
C PRO A 245 3.05 28.94 -10.29
N GLU A 246 2.53 29.63 -11.31
CA GLU A 246 1.09 29.75 -11.59
C GLU A 246 0.46 28.43 -12.06
N ASP A 247 1.25 27.59 -12.72
CA ASP A 247 0.79 26.27 -13.21
C ASP A 247 0.77 25.20 -12.11
N VAL A 248 1.38 25.46 -10.96
CA VAL A 248 1.47 24.53 -9.85
C VAL A 248 0.13 24.39 -9.14
N THR A 249 -0.41 23.20 -9.11
CA THR A 249 -1.70 22.90 -8.44
C THR A 249 -1.54 22.33 -7.05
N LEU A 250 -0.47 21.57 -6.82
CA LEU A 250 -0.19 20.88 -5.56
C LEU A 250 1.29 21.01 -5.18
N MET A 251 1.59 20.77 -3.93
CA MET A 251 2.96 20.73 -3.39
C MET A 251 3.11 19.56 -2.44
N ASP A 252 4.28 18.92 -2.45
CA ASP A 252 4.65 17.89 -1.49
C ASP A 252 4.62 18.44 -0.04
N VAL A 253 4.15 17.66 0.90
CA VAL A 253 4.07 18.05 2.31
C VAL A 253 5.45 18.11 2.95
N SER A 254 6.30 17.12 2.66
CA SER A 254 7.64 16.98 3.22
C SER A 254 8.49 16.07 2.34
N PRO A 255 9.82 16.28 2.28
CA PRO A 255 10.73 15.35 1.60
C PRO A 255 10.67 13.91 2.16
N LYS A 256 10.35 13.77 3.45
CA LYS A 256 10.23 12.48 4.12
C LYS A 256 9.06 11.63 3.64
N GLN A 257 8.12 12.19 2.88
CA GLN A 257 6.99 11.42 2.36
C GLN A 257 7.38 10.34 1.34
N VAL A 258 8.56 10.45 0.73
CA VAL A 258 9.04 9.49 -0.28
C VAL A 258 9.50 8.18 0.35
N VAL A 259 10.02 8.24 1.57
CA VAL A 259 10.69 7.12 2.25
C VAL A 259 9.82 6.53 3.37
N SER A 260 10.13 5.29 3.76
CA SER A 260 9.49 4.62 4.90
C SER A 260 9.91 5.22 6.24
N VAL A 261 9.26 4.78 7.31
CA VAL A 261 9.60 5.22 8.68
C VAL A 261 11.03 4.87 9.03
N ALA A 262 11.48 3.64 8.74
CA ALA A 262 12.85 3.23 9.04
C ALA A 262 13.89 4.02 8.23
N ALA A 263 13.68 4.20 6.94
CA ALA A 263 14.57 4.97 6.09
C ALA A 263 14.61 6.46 6.49
N SER A 264 13.50 7.03 6.93
CA SER A 264 13.42 8.44 7.36
C SER A 264 14.22 8.75 8.63
N LEU A 265 14.59 7.72 9.40
CA LEU A 265 15.39 7.86 10.61
C LEU A 265 16.92 7.82 10.34
N ILE A 266 17.33 7.52 9.13
CA ILE A 266 18.76 7.53 8.76
C ILE A 266 19.22 9.00 8.64
N PRO A 267 20.20 9.46 9.45
CA PRO A 267 20.73 10.80 9.33
C PRO A 267 21.51 10.96 8.02
N PHE A 268 21.38 12.11 7.37
CA PHE A 268 22.05 12.44 6.10
C PHE A 268 21.77 11.43 4.97
N LEU A 269 20.56 10.89 4.94
CA LEU A 269 20.13 9.89 3.94
C LEU A 269 20.36 10.36 2.50
N GLU A 270 20.22 11.66 2.23
CA GLU A 270 20.42 12.27 0.92
C GLU A 270 21.85 12.16 0.39
N HIS A 271 22.82 11.91 1.25
CA HIS A 271 24.24 11.72 0.90
C HIS A 271 24.64 10.26 0.77
N ASP A 272 23.76 9.34 1.13
CA ASP A 272 24.03 7.90 1.11
C ASP A 272 23.64 7.27 -0.22
N ASP A 273 24.41 6.28 -0.64
CA ASP A 273 24.03 5.41 -1.74
C ASP A 273 22.81 4.54 -1.36
N ALA A 274 21.91 4.34 -2.32
CA ALA A 274 20.67 3.59 -2.09
C ALA A 274 20.90 2.18 -1.54
N ASN A 275 21.96 1.49 -1.99
CA ASN A 275 22.32 0.16 -1.50
C ASN A 275 22.69 0.18 -0.01
N ARG A 276 23.44 1.19 0.42
CA ARG A 276 23.82 1.34 1.84
C ARG A 276 22.66 1.79 2.70
N ALA A 277 21.81 2.66 2.19
CA ALA A 277 20.56 3.05 2.86
C ALA A 277 19.60 1.86 3.06
N LEU A 278 19.52 0.96 2.09
CA LEU A 278 18.76 -0.29 2.19
C LEU A 278 19.31 -1.17 3.32
N MET A 279 20.62 -1.40 3.34
CA MET A 279 21.26 -2.17 4.40
C MET A 279 21.04 -1.52 5.77
N GLY A 280 21.23 -0.20 5.88
CA GLY A 280 21.04 0.56 7.12
C GLY A 280 19.60 0.48 7.66
N SER A 281 18.60 0.63 6.80
CA SER A 281 17.18 0.50 7.19
C SER A 281 16.85 -0.91 7.69
N ASN A 282 17.40 -1.94 7.05
CA ASN A 282 17.24 -3.33 7.48
C ASN A 282 17.94 -3.60 8.82
N MET A 283 19.14 -3.05 9.04
CA MET A 283 19.90 -3.21 10.30
C MET A 283 19.21 -2.52 11.48
N GLN A 284 18.61 -1.36 11.30
CA GLN A 284 17.86 -0.66 12.36
C GLN A 284 16.76 -1.54 12.98
N ARG A 285 16.11 -2.38 12.18
CA ARG A 285 15.08 -3.30 12.67
C ARG A 285 15.63 -4.46 13.49
N GLN A 286 16.89 -4.79 13.34
CA GLN A 286 17.57 -5.88 14.06
C GLN A 286 18.21 -5.41 15.38
N ALA A 287 18.25 -4.11 15.62
CA ALA A 287 18.82 -3.55 16.84
C ALA A 287 18.03 -4.02 18.06
N VAL A 288 18.75 -4.55 19.05
CA VAL A 288 18.16 -4.98 20.33
C VAL A 288 18.43 -3.89 21.35
N PRO A 289 17.42 -3.34 22.05
CA PRO A 289 17.62 -2.39 23.13
C PRO A 289 18.38 -3.07 24.29
N THR A 290 19.41 -2.41 24.78
CA THR A 290 20.18 -2.92 25.91
C THR A 290 19.34 -2.81 27.18
N PRO A 291 18.94 -3.91 27.83
CA PRO A 291 18.18 -3.83 29.07
C PRO A 291 19.04 -3.25 30.19
N VAL A 292 18.42 -2.51 31.11
CA VAL A 292 19.11 -1.91 32.25
C VAL A 292 19.84 -2.98 33.08
N SER A 293 19.25 -4.18 33.17
CA SER A 293 19.87 -5.35 33.81
C SER A 293 21.19 -5.79 33.13
N TYR A 294 21.33 -5.61 31.83
CA TYR A 294 22.54 -5.97 31.12
C TYR A 294 23.69 -5.01 31.39
N THR A 295 23.44 -3.73 31.49
CA THR A 295 24.44 -2.74 31.95
C THR A 295 24.90 -3.01 33.38
N HIS A 296 24.04 -3.48 34.23
CA HIS A 296 24.37 -3.88 35.62
C HIS A 296 25.20 -5.17 35.66
N LEU A 297 24.85 -6.19 34.84
CA LEU A 297 25.61 -7.44 34.77
C LEU A 297 27.04 -7.18 34.23
N ARG A 298 27.20 -6.35 33.25
CA ARG A 298 28.52 -6.00 32.68
C ARG A 298 29.35 -5.15 33.66
N ALA A 299 28.71 -4.31 34.44
CA ALA A 299 29.39 -3.57 35.53
C ALA A 299 29.89 -4.49 36.64
N HIS A 300 29.22 -5.61 36.92
CA HIS A 300 29.66 -6.64 37.84
C HIS A 300 30.80 -7.50 37.28
N GLU A 301 30.77 -7.87 35.99
CA GLU A 301 31.83 -8.59 35.33
C GLU A 301 33.14 -7.79 35.31
N THR A 302 33.10 -6.49 35.07
CA THR A 302 34.25 -5.60 35.12
C THR A 302 34.84 -5.45 36.51
N LYS A 303 34.08 -5.60 37.57
CA LYS A 303 34.57 -5.60 38.95
C LYS A 303 35.15 -6.95 39.39
N ALA A 304 34.73 -8.04 38.77
CA ALA A 304 35.27 -9.38 39.08
C ALA A 304 36.66 -9.65 38.45
N ASN A 305 37.06 -8.83 37.45
CA ASN A 305 38.34 -8.95 36.76
C ASN A 305 39.41 -7.92 37.21
N ILE A 306 39.17 -7.20 38.31
CA ILE A 306 40.13 -6.35 39.01
C ILE A 306 40.43 -6.95 40.39
#